data_f0bb4478f7102bc442e9cb382d953536
#
_entry.id   f0bb4478f7102bc442e9cb382d953536
#
_cell.length_a   1.000
_cell.length_b   1.000
_cell.length_c   1.000
_cell.angle_alpha   90.00
_cell.angle_beta   90.00
_cell.angle_gamma   90.00
#
_symmetry.space_group_name_H-M   'P 1'
#
loop_
_entity.id
_entity.type
_entity.pdbx_description
1 polymer ?
#
loop_
_entity_poly.entity_id
_entity_poly.type
_entity_poly.pdbx_seq_one_letter_code
_entity_poly.pdbx_strand_id
1 'polypeptide(L)'
;MNKTILVTGGAGYIGSHTAFELQERGYRVVILDNLSTGHRWAIRADEFIEGDIRDTALLTQIFERIPVDAVVHFAAKSVVSESVLNPLDYYDNNVVGAQRLIQAAIFAGVTKFIFSSTAAVYGAANAEVIREDVDKSPINPYGHSKRMVELMLADAFKANQLNLSLIHI
;
A
#
# COMPACT_ATOMS: atom_id res chain seq x y z
N MET A 1 -0.47 17.94 18.53
CA MET A 1 -1.24 17.74 17.28
C MET A 1 -1.32 16.23 17.03
N ASN A 2 -2.47 15.74 16.59
CA ASN A 2 -2.63 14.33 16.24
C ASN A 2 -1.79 14.03 14.99
N LYS A 3 -1.13 12.88 14.95
CA LYS A 3 -0.37 12.45 13.76
C LYS A 3 -1.32 12.15 12.61
N THR A 4 -0.94 12.57 11.40
CA THR A 4 -1.71 12.35 10.17
C THR A 4 -1.22 11.09 9.45
N ILE A 5 -2.12 10.17 9.17
CA ILE A 5 -1.84 8.92 8.45
C ILE A 5 -2.54 8.96 7.10
N LEU A 6 -1.77 8.80 6.02
CA LEU A 6 -2.33 8.58 4.69
C LEU A 6 -2.57 7.09 4.48
N VAL A 7 -3.82 6.70 4.30
CA VAL A 7 -4.24 5.32 4.01
C VAL A 7 -4.64 5.23 2.54
N THR A 8 -3.84 4.58 1.72
CA THR A 8 -4.21 4.31 0.32
C THR A 8 -4.95 2.99 0.21
N GLY A 9 -5.99 2.93 -0.61
CA GLY A 9 -6.90 1.78 -0.66
C GLY A 9 -7.84 1.72 0.56
N GLY A 10 -8.09 2.88 1.19
CA GLY A 10 -8.88 2.98 2.41
C GLY A 10 -10.39 2.79 2.23
N ALA A 11 -10.89 2.70 1.00
CA ALA A 11 -12.28 2.35 0.70
C ALA A 11 -12.48 0.84 0.48
N GLY A 12 -11.39 0.05 0.46
CA GLY A 12 -11.40 -1.41 0.41
C GLY A 12 -11.63 -2.05 1.78
N TYR A 13 -11.78 -3.38 1.81
CA TYR A 13 -12.10 -4.12 3.04
C TYR A 13 -11.07 -3.89 4.16
N ILE A 14 -9.79 -4.22 3.92
CA ILE A 14 -8.76 -4.11 4.97
C ILE A 14 -8.49 -2.64 5.29
N GLY A 15 -8.39 -1.78 4.26
CA GLY A 15 -8.08 -0.37 4.42
C GLY A 15 -9.12 0.39 5.23
N SER A 16 -10.43 0.12 5.03
CA SER A 16 -11.49 0.79 5.77
C SER A 16 -11.51 0.41 7.26
N HIS A 17 -11.27 -0.87 7.58
CA HIS A 17 -11.14 -1.32 8.97
C HIS A 17 -9.91 -0.70 9.64
N THR A 18 -8.79 -0.62 8.92
CA THR A 18 -7.57 0.02 9.45
C THR A 18 -7.79 1.52 9.67
N ALA A 19 -8.44 2.21 8.72
CA ALA A 19 -8.75 3.63 8.85
C ALA A 19 -9.64 3.91 10.07
N PHE A 20 -10.66 3.08 10.27
CA PHE A 20 -11.54 3.17 11.46
C PHE A 20 -10.74 3.01 12.76
N GLU A 21 -9.93 1.98 12.87
CA GLU A 21 -9.11 1.72 14.05
C GLU A 21 -8.10 2.84 14.33
N LEU A 22 -7.51 3.43 13.30
CA LEU A 22 -6.63 4.58 13.45
C LEU A 22 -7.36 5.81 14.00
N GLN A 23 -8.58 6.09 13.53
CA GLN A 23 -9.39 7.18 14.06
C GLN A 23 -9.79 6.97 15.52
N GLU A 24 -10.20 5.76 15.90
CA GLU A 24 -10.52 5.40 17.29
C GLU A 24 -9.31 5.59 18.23
N ARG A 25 -8.09 5.48 17.69
CA ARG A 25 -6.83 5.75 18.41
C ARG A 25 -6.39 7.22 18.37
N GLY A 26 -7.20 8.10 17.80
CA GLY A 26 -6.97 9.53 17.78
C GLY A 26 -5.99 10.02 16.69
N TYR A 27 -5.70 9.21 15.67
CA TYR A 27 -4.97 9.69 14.50
C TYR A 27 -5.89 10.49 13.58
N ARG A 28 -5.34 11.49 12.90
CA ARG A 28 -5.99 12.08 11.73
C ARG A 28 -5.79 11.15 10.54
N VAL A 29 -6.87 10.70 9.92
CA VAL A 29 -6.83 9.77 8.79
C VAL A 29 -7.22 10.48 7.50
N VAL A 30 -6.36 10.38 6.50
CA VAL A 30 -6.62 10.80 5.12
C VAL A 30 -6.67 9.55 4.25
N ILE A 31 -7.74 9.34 3.50
CA ILE A 31 -7.88 8.21 2.58
C ILE A 31 -7.67 8.68 1.15
N LEU A 32 -6.82 7.97 0.40
CA LEU A 32 -6.70 8.04 -1.05
C LEU A 32 -7.17 6.71 -1.66
N ASP A 33 -8.20 6.76 -2.50
CA ASP A 33 -8.76 5.57 -3.17
C ASP A 33 -9.41 5.97 -4.51
N ASN A 34 -9.25 5.16 -5.55
CA ASN A 34 -9.85 5.43 -6.85
C ASN A 34 -11.23 4.77 -7.03
N LEU A 35 -11.73 4.10 -5.98
CA LEU A 35 -13.02 3.40 -5.94
C LEU A 35 -13.20 2.33 -7.02
N SER A 36 -12.10 1.81 -7.59
CA SER A 36 -12.18 0.74 -8.62
C SER A 36 -12.78 -0.56 -8.08
N THR A 37 -12.53 -0.87 -6.82
CA THR A 37 -13.10 -2.01 -6.08
C THR A 37 -13.59 -1.63 -4.69
N GLY A 38 -13.16 -0.48 -4.19
CA GLY A 38 -13.57 0.08 -2.91
C GLY A 38 -14.97 0.69 -2.96
N HIS A 39 -15.56 0.89 -1.79
CA HIS A 39 -16.91 1.40 -1.67
C HIS A 39 -16.96 2.70 -0.89
N ARG A 40 -17.59 3.74 -1.45
CA ARG A 40 -17.72 5.06 -0.82
C ARG A 40 -18.38 4.98 0.57
N TRP A 41 -19.32 4.07 0.77
CA TRP A 41 -19.99 3.88 2.07
C TRP A 41 -19.08 3.29 3.17
N ALA A 42 -17.95 2.65 2.79
CA ALA A 42 -16.98 2.10 3.75
C ALA A 42 -15.98 3.15 4.26
N ILE A 43 -15.99 4.35 3.67
CA ILE A 43 -15.02 5.39 4.00
C ILE A 43 -15.35 6.01 5.36
N ARG A 44 -14.39 5.91 6.28
CA ARG A 44 -14.33 6.65 7.53
C ARG A 44 -12.97 7.32 7.60
N ALA A 45 -12.95 8.64 7.46
CA ALA A 45 -11.73 9.43 7.44
C ALA A 45 -12.04 10.88 7.79
N ASP A 46 -11.03 11.62 8.25
CA ASP A 46 -11.10 13.07 8.40
C ASP A 46 -11.11 13.77 7.04
N GLU A 47 -10.49 13.11 6.04
CA GLU A 47 -10.47 13.59 4.67
C GLU A 47 -10.43 12.42 3.69
N PHE A 48 -11.25 12.49 2.63
CA PHE A 48 -11.25 11.54 1.52
C PHE A 48 -10.85 12.22 0.22
N ILE A 49 -9.89 11.62 -0.46
CA ILE A 49 -9.40 12.04 -1.76
C ILE A 49 -9.69 10.93 -2.75
N GLU A 50 -10.56 11.18 -3.72
CA GLU A 50 -10.78 10.25 -4.82
C GLU A 50 -9.70 10.42 -5.87
N GLY A 51 -8.91 9.36 -6.09
CA GLY A 51 -7.82 9.42 -7.05
C GLY A 51 -6.96 8.17 -7.08
N ASP A 52 -6.09 8.11 -8.08
CA ASP A 52 -5.24 6.97 -8.35
C ASP A 52 -3.81 7.21 -7.87
N ILE A 53 -3.20 6.19 -7.25
CA ILE A 53 -1.79 6.25 -6.81
C ILE A 53 -0.79 6.39 -7.96
N ARG A 54 -1.22 6.18 -9.21
CA ARG A 54 -0.42 6.41 -10.42
C ARG A 54 -0.39 7.87 -10.86
N ASP A 55 -1.26 8.72 -10.32
CA ASP A 55 -1.29 10.14 -10.61
C ASP A 55 -0.24 10.90 -9.77
N THR A 56 0.91 11.13 -10.38
CA THR A 56 2.03 11.81 -9.73
C THR A 56 1.69 13.26 -9.35
N ALA A 57 0.89 13.97 -10.15
CA ALA A 57 0.51 15.34 -9.86
C ALA A 57 -0.40 15.39 -8.63
N LEU A 58 -1.38 14.48 -8.53
CA LEU A 58 -2.25 14.34 -7.36
C LEU A 58 -1.43 13.99 -6.10
N LEU A 59 -0.51 13.02 -6.20
CA LEU A 59 0.34 12.64 -5.07
C LEU A 59 1.16 13.84 -4.56
N THR A 60 1.76 14.61 -5.48
CA THR A 60 2.50 15.83 -5.12
C THR A 60 1.61 16.82 -4.39
N GLN A 61 0.43 17.13 -4.91
CA GLN A 61 -0.54 18.04 -4.26
C GLN A 61 -0.96 17.55 -2.87
N ILE A 62 -1.16 16.24 -2.69
CA ILE A 62 -1.51 15.68 -1.38
C ILE A 62 -0.41 15.97 -0.37
N PHE A 63 0.83 15.61 -0.69
CA PHE A 63 1.95 15.76 0.24
C PHE A 63 2.37 17.21 0.48
N GLU A 64 2.18 18.11 -0.49
CA GLU A 64 2.41 19.55 -0.30
C GLU A 64 1.36 20.19 0.63
N ARG A 65 0.11 19.73 0.54
CA ARG A 65 -1.01 20.31 1.30
C ARG A 65 -1.17 19.70 2.70
N ILE A 66 -0.85 18.41 2.84
CA ILE A 66 -1.13 17.64 4.05
C ILE A 66 0.18 17.18 4.69
N PRO A 67 0.49 17.59 5.93
CA PRO A 67 1.65 17.10 6.66
C PRO A 67 1.39 15.64 7.09
N VAL A 68 1.84 14.69 6.26
CA VAL A 68 1.68 13.24 6.49
C VAL A 68 2.83 12.73 7.35
N ASP A 69 2.53 12.08 8.48
CA ASP A 69 3.51 11.44 9.36
C ASP A 69 3.84 10.01 8.97
N ALA A 70 2.90 9.31 8.36
CA ALA A 70 3.08 7.94 7.89
C ALA A 70 2.13 7.58 6.74
N VAL A 71 2.55 6.64 5.91
CA VAL A 71 1.72 6.01 4.87
C VAL A 71 1.41 4.57 5.26
N VAL A 72 0.14 4.17 5.10
CA VAL A 72 -0.31 2.77 5.15
C VAL A 72 -0.89 2.42 3.79
N HIS A 73 -0.23 1.52 3.07
CA HIS A 73 -0.50 1.25 1.67
C HIS A 73 -1.23 -0.07 1.46
N PHE A 74 -2.53 0.01 1.18
CA PHE A 74 -3.39 -1.13 0.81
C PHE A 74 -3.83 -1.10 -0.66
N ALA A 75 -3.73 0.05 -1.35
CA ALA A 75 -4.18 0.17 -2.73
C ALA A 75 -3.45 -0.81 -3.65
N ALA A 76 -4.17 -1.81 -4.15
CA ALA A 76 -3.64 -2.81 -5.06
C ALA A 76 -4.78 -3.58 -5.74
N LYS A 77 -4.53 -4.10 -6.93
CA LYS A 77 -5.31 -5.20 -7.51
C LYS A 77 -4.87 -6.50 -6.82
N SER A 78 -5.82 -7.35 -6.41
CA SER A 78 -5.55 -8.49 -5.52
C SER A 78 -6.14 -9.83 -5.98
N VAL A 79 -6.82 -9.88 -7.13
CA VAL A 79 -7.44 -11.10 -7.65
C VAL A 79 -6.41 -11.92 -8.41
N VAL A 80 -5.96 -13.04 -7.83
CA VAL A 80 -4.86 -13.87 -8.39
C VAL A 80 -5.20 -14.36 -9.79
N SER A 81 -6.41 -14.87 -10.04
CA SER A 81 -6.82 -15.37 -11.37
C SER A 81 -6.83 -14.26 -12.43
N GLU A 82 -7.25 -13.05 -12.08
CA GLU A 82 -7.21 -11.90 -12.97
C GLU A 82 -5.76 -11.51 -13.31
N SER A 83 -4.85 -11.61 -12.33
CA SER A 83 -3.43 -11.28 -12.54
C SER A 83 -2.77 -12.17 -13.60
N VAL A 84 -3.20 -13.43 -13.71
CA VAL A 84 -2.70 -14.37 -14.72
C VAL A 84 -3.19 -13.99 -16.13
N LEU A 85 -4.42 -13.48 -16.23
CA LEU A 85 -5.00 -13.06 -17.51
C LEU A 85 -4.47 -11.68 -17.95
N ASN A 86 -4.24 -10.76 -17.01
CA ASN A 86 -3.87 -9.37 -17.26
C ASN A 86 -2.61 -8.96 -16.45
N PRO A 87 -1.46 -9.61 -16.64
CA PRO A 87 -0.29 -9.39 -15.77
C PRO A 87 0.27 -7.98 -15.82
N LEU A 88 0.30 -7.34 -16.99
CA LEU A 88 0.85 -6.00 -17.14
C LEU A 88 0.01 -4.93 -16.43
N ASP A 89 -1.30 -5.10 -16.37
CA ASP A 89 -2.20 -4.22 -15.64
C ASP A 89 -1.95 -4.33 -14.12
N TYR A 90 -1.62 -5.53 -13.63
CA TYR A 90 -1.20 -5.74 -12.25
C TYR A 90 0.13 -5.08 -11.95
N TYR A 91 1.10 -5.16 -12.84
CA TYR A 91 2.38 -4.48 -12.65
C TYR A 91 2.23 -2.96 -12.73
N ASP A 92 1.44 -2.43 -13.66
CA ASP A 92 1.20 -0.99 -13.74
C ASP A 92 0.53 -0.45 -12.46
N ASN A 93 -0.54 -1.11 -12.01
CA ASN A 93 -1.24 -0.68 -10.80
C ASN A 93 -0.41 -0.89 -9.52
N ASN A 94 0.09 -2.10 -9.30
CA ASN A 94 0.68 -2.49 -8.03
C ASN A 94 2.16 -2.06 -7.91
N VAL A 95 2.93 -2.13 -8.99
CA VAL A 95 4.37 -1.82 -8.94
C VAL A 95 4.62 -0.36 -9.29
N VAL A 96 4.15 0.09 -10.47
CA VAL A 96 4.35 1.49 -10.88
C VAL A 96 3.62 2.45 -9.96
N GLY A 97 2.37 2.15 -9.59
CA GLY A 97 1.61 2.95 -8.64
C GLY A 97 2.30 3.04 -7.26
N ALA A 98 2.75 1.91 -6.72
CA ALA A 98 3.48 1.90 -5.45
C ALA A 98 4.81 2.66 -5.55
N GLN A 99 5.56 2.51 -6.65
CA GLN A 99 6.80 3.26 -6.87
C GLN A 99 6.57 4.78 -6.81
N ARG A 100 5.53 5.28 -7.49
CA ARG A 100 5.18 6.70 -7.50
C ARG A 100 4.80 7.20 -6.10
N LEU A 101 4.01 6.43 -5.37
CA LEU A 101 3.63 6.74 -4.00
C LEU A 101 4.84 6.78 -3.06
N ILE A 102 5.73 5.77 -3.13
CA ILE A 102 6.96 5.71 -2.34
C ILE A 102 7.84 6.91 -2.63
N GLN A 103 8.04 7.24 -3.90
CA GLN A 103 8.86 8.37 -4.33
C GLN A 103 8.29 9.71 -3.82
N ALA A 104 6.98 9.92 -3.95
CA ALA A 104 6.32 11.13 -3.46
C ALA A 104 6.42 11.25 -1.93
N ALA A 105 6.24 10.14 -1.20
CA ALA A 105 6.40 10.11 0.26
C ALA A 105 7.83 10.48 0.68
N ILE A 106 8.85 9.92 0.01
CA ILE A 106 10.26 10.23 0.29
C ILE A 106 10.55 11.72 0.04
N PHE A 107 10.11 12.26 -1.09
CA PHE A 107 10.31 13.69 -1.41
C PHE A 107 9.64 14.62 -0.39
N ALA A 108 8.52 14.21 0.17
CA ALA A 108 7.81 14.95 1.21
C ALA A 108 8.43 14.77 2.61
N GLY A 109 9.49 13.98 2.76
CA GLY A 109 10.13 13.71 4.04
C GLY A 109 9.35 12.74 4.95
N VAL A 110 8.40 11.99 4.41
CA VAL A 110 7.68 10.95 5.14
C VAL A 110 8.60 9.76 5.33
N THR A 111 8.90 9.42 6.59
CA THR A 111 9.88 8.36 6.91
C THR A 111 9.24 7.05 7.35
N LYS A 112 7.93 6.98 7.50
CA LYS A 112 7.23 5.77 7.98
C LYS A 112 6.32 5.24 6.91
N PHE A 113 6.58 4.01 6.47
CA PHE A 113 5.80 3.36 5.43
C PHE A 113 5.42 1.95 5.85
N ILE A 114 4.12 1.66 5.91
CA ILE A 114 3.57 0.33 6.19
C ILE A 114 2.97 -0.19 4.90
N PHE A 115 3.40 -1.36 4.47
CA PHE A 115 2.96 -1.98 3.23
C PHE A 115 2.23 -3.29 3.51
N SER A 116 1.01 -3.40 2.99
CA SER A 116 0.28 -4.67 2.95
C SER A 116 0.80 -5.53 1.81
N SER A 117 1.66 -6.48 2.14
CA SER A 117 2.10 -7.53 1.24
C SER A 117 1.10 -8.71 1.27
N THR A 118 1.53 -9.92 0.96
CA THR A 118 0.65 -11.08 0.82
C THR A 118 1.39 -12.38 1.09
N ALA A 119 0.69 -13.39 1.60
CA ALA A 119 1.21 -14.75 1.67
C ALA A 119 1.57 -15.33 0.29
N ALA A 120 0.99 -14.83 -0.80
CA ALA A 120 1.32 -15.24 -2.16
C ALA A 120 2.79 -14.99 -2.57
N VAL A 121 3.55 -14.17 -1.81
CA VAL A 121 5.00 -13.98 -2.05
C VAL A 121 5.82 -15.22 -1.74
N TYR A 122 5.31 -16.13 -0.90
CA TYR A 122 5.98 -17.38 -0.55
C TYR A 122 5.74 -18.51 -1.57
N GLY A 123 4.83 -18.30 -2.53
CA GLY A 123 4.53 -19.27 -3.58
C GLY A 123 3.88 -20.56 -3.06
N ALA A 124 4.26 -21.69 -3.64
CA ALA A 124 3.80 -23.01 -3.21
C ALA A 124 4.66 -23.51 -2.03
N ALA A 125 4.59 -22.86 -0.90
CA ALA A 125 5.29 -23.32 0.29
C ALA A 125 4.72 -24.68 0.74
N ASN A 126 5.56 -25.73 0.72
CA ASN A 126 5.20 -27.09 1.14
C ASN A 126 5.22 -27.24 2.68
N ALA A 127 4.74 -26.21 3.40
CA ALA A 127 4.74 -26.19 4.86
C ALA A 127 3.31 -26.03 5.38
N GLU A 128 2.99 -26.76 6.44
CA GLU A 128 1.70 -26.64 7.15
C GLU A 128 1.48 -25.22 7.71
N VAL A 129 2.59 -24.56 8.05
CA VAL A 129 2.61 -23.16 8.54
C VAL A 129 3.71 -22.41 7.80
N ILE A 130 3.35 -21.30 7.14
CA ILE A 130 4.31 -20.43 6.46
C ILE A 130 4.88 -19.45 7.48
N ARG A 131 6.20 -19.46 7.64
CA ARG A 131 6.93 -18.50 8.51
C ARG A 131 7.52 -17.39 7.66
N GLU A 132 7.74 -16.22 8.24
CA GLU A 132 8.26 -15.05 7.52
C GLU A 132 9.73 -15.17 7.09
N ASP A 133 10.47 -16.14 7.65
CA ASP A 133 11.87 -16.47 7.31
C ASP A 133 12.01 -17.43 6.11
N VAL A 134 10.89 -17.93 5.57
CA VAL A 134 10.87 -18.79 4.37
C VAL A 134 11.21 -17.97 3.12
N ASP A 135 11.92 -18.60 2.19
CA ASP A 135 12.27 -18.00 0.90
C ASP A 135 11.02 -17.57 0.12
N LYS A 136 11.07 -16.34 -0.40
CA LYS A 136 9.97 -15.77 -1.17
C LYS A 136 10.13 -16.11 -2.64
N SER A 137 9.27 -16.99 -3.13
CA SER A 137 9.25 -17.48 -4.51
C SER A 137 7.82 -17.45 -5.07
N PRO A 138 7.26 -16.27 -5.37
CA PRO A 138 5.89 -16.15 -5.89
C PRO A 138 5.73 -16.88 -7.22
N ILE A 139 4.52 -17.42 -7.47
CA ILE A 139 4.20 -18.25 -8.63
C ILE A 139 3.14 -17.63 -9.55
N ASN A 140 2.72 -16.40 -9.28
CA ASN A 140 1.73 -15.68 -10.09
C ASN A 140 2.04 -14.18 -10.13
N PRO A 141 1.52 -13.44 -11.13
CA PRO A 141 1.81 -12.02 -11.31
C PRO A 141 1.41 -11.14 -10.11
N TYR A 142 0.33 -11.48 -9.40
CA TYR A 142 -0.04 -10.78 -8.18
C TYR A 142 1.05 -10.91 -7.11
N GLY A 143 1.47 -12.13 -6.79
CA GLY A 143 2.56 -12.38 -5.84
C GLY A 143 3.88 -11.73 -6.28
N HIS A 144 4.23 -11.82 -7.58
CA HIS A 144 5.39 -11.14 -8.14
C HIS A 144 5.31 -9.61 -7.94
N SER A 145 4.16 -8.98 -8.22
CA SER A 145 3.98 -7.54 -8.06
C SER A 145 4.18 -7.10 -6.61
N LYS A 146 3.64 -7.85 -5.65
CA LYS A 146 3.83 -7.56 -4.22
C LYS A 146 5.29 -7.75 -3.80
N ARG A 147 5.95 -8.82 -4.26
CA ARG A 147 7.37 -9.04 -3.98
C ARG A 147 8.27 -7.94 -4.55
N MET A 148 7.99 -7.43 -5.74
CA MET A 148 8.73 -6.29 -6.31
C MET A 148 8.62 -5.04 -5.44
N VAL A 149 7.45 -4.75 -4.90
CA VAL A 149 7.27 -3.60 -3.98
C VAL A 149 8.03 -3.81 -2.67
N GLU A 150 8.04 -5.03 -2.11
CA GLU A 150 8.88 -5.34 -0.94
C GLU A 150 10.36 -5.05 -1.18
N LEU A 151 10.88 -5.44 -2.35
CA LEU A 151 12.28 -5.20 -2.73
C LEU A 151 12.57 -3.71 -2.84
N MET A 152 11.71 -2.94 -3.53
CA MET A 152 11.86 -1.47 -3.64
C MET A 152 11.88 -0.80 -2.25
N LEU A 153 10.98 -1.21 -1.35
CA LEU A 153 10.92 -0.68 0.00
C LEU A 153 12.14 -1.07 0.84
N ALA A 154 12.62 -2.31 0.70
CA ALA A 154 13.82 -2.78 1.38
C ALA A 154 15.07 -2.01 0.93
N ASP A 155 15.19 -1.67 -0.37
CA ASP A 155 16.30 -0.89 -0.88
C ASP A 155 16.20 0.58 -0.45
N ALA A 156 15.00 1.18 -0.44
CA ALA A 156 14.76 2.51 0.12
C ALA A 156 15.10 2.59 1.62
N PHE A 157 14.78 1.53 2.39
CA PHE A 157 15.17 1.41 3.80
C PHE A 157 16.69 1.38 3.96
N LYS A 158 17.41 0.56 3.19
CA LYS A 158 18.89 0.49 3.21
C LYS A 158 19.55 1.83 2.86
N ALA A 159 18.91 2.60 1.97
CA ALA A 159 19.34 3.95 1.61
C ALA A 159 18.99 5.02 2.67
N ASN A 160 18.47 4.62 3.84
CA ASN A 160 18.01 5.50 4.93
C ASN A 160 16.92 6.51 4.52
N GLN A 161 16.11 6.18 3.53
CA GLN A 161 15.03 7.04 3.03
C GLN A 161 13.71 6.78 3.76
N LEU A 162 13.48 5.55 4.25
CA LEU A 162 12.25 5.12 4.90
C LEU A 162 12.52 4.21 6.10
N ASN A 163 11.60 4.22 7.07
CA ASN A 163 11.40 3.14 8.04
C ASN A 163 10.24 2.28 7.57
N LEU A 164 10.49 0.99 7.39
CA LEU A 164 9.59 0.05 6.74
C LEU A 164 8.93 -0.90 7.75
N SER A 165 7.64 -1.15 7.58
CA SER A 165 6.94 -2.30 8.14
C SER A 165 6.18 -3.05 7.05
N LEU A 166 6.32 -4.37 7.03
CA LEU A 166 5.60 -5.26 6.10
C LEU A 166 4.54 -6.06 6.85
N ILE A 167 3.39 -6.23 6.23
CA ILE A 167 2.33 -7.11 6.71
C ILE A 167 2.06 -8.14 5.61
N HIS A 168 2.16 -9.43 5.94
CA HIS A 168 1.82 -10.53 5.03
C HIS A 168 0.42 -11.06 5.36
N ILE A 169 -0.52 -10.86 4.45
CA ILE A 169 -1.93 -11.25 4.56
C ILE A 169 -2.25 -12.33 3.54
#